data_71ef57bda2d599ec1fda29fc97aee85a
#
_entry.id   71ef57bda2d599ec1fda29fc97aee85a
#
_cell.length_a   1.000
_cell.length_b   1.000
_cell.length_c   1.000
_cell.angle_alpha   90.00
_cell.angle_beta   90.00
_cell.angle_gamma   90.00
#
_symmetry.space_group_name_H-M   'P 1'
#
loop_
_entity.id
_entity.type
_entity.pdbx_description
1 polymer ?
#
loop_
_entity_poly.entity_id
_entity_poly.type
_entity_poly.pdbx_seq_one_letter_code
_entity_poly.pdbx_strand_id
1 'polypeptide(L)'
;MGGFLGIFMIEQIGRLVDFGDQSSLFLIGSFGASAVLAYGAPQAPFSQPRNIIGGHCISAFLGVSVFILLGDQNIIACPLAVSLAIASMQVTGTVHPPGGATALIAVIGGSAVHQLGYWYVLCPVAIGSAIMVLVAWLVNNLSGDPKRKYPNPS
;
A
#
# COMPACT_ATOMS: atom_id res chain seq x y z
N MET A 1 2.78 -10.01 16.79
CA MET A 1 3.78 -10.72 15.94
C MET A 1 3.59 -10.46 14.43
N GLY A 2 2.37 -10.47 13.88
CA GLY A 2 2.13 -10.29 12.44
C GLY A 2 2.67 -8.98 11.87
N GLY A 3 2.46 -7.86 12.56
CA GLY A 3 2.98 -6.56 12.12
C GLY A 3 4.51 -6.51 12.01
N PHE A 4 5.21 -7.10 12.99
CA PHE A 4 6.66 -7.21 12.93
C PHE A 4 7.11 -8.04 11.71
N LEU A 5 6.55 -9.24 11.55
CA LEU A 5 6.93 -10.13 10.44
C LEU A 5 6.64 -9.51 9.07
N GLY A 6 5.46 -8.91 8.89
CA GLY A 6 5.07 -8.30 7.61
C GLY A 6 5.97 -7.14 7.21
N ILE A 7 6.21 -6.21 8.12
CA ILE A 7 7.07 -5.05 7.86
C ILE A 7 8.54 -5.49 7.69
N PHE A 8 9.01 -6.43 8.51
CA PHE A 8 10.36 -6.98 8.38
C PHE A 8 10.60 -7.66 7.03
N MET A 9 9.64 -8.48 6.56
CA MET A 9 9.75 -9.12 5.26
C MET A 9 9.77 -8.11 4.10
N ILE A 10 8.91 -7.08 4.17
CA ILE A 10 8.92 -6.01 3.18
C ILE A 10 10.28 -5.30 3.16
N GLU A 11 10.83 -4.98 4.33
CA GLU A 11 12.15 -4.34 4.43
C GLU A 11 13.28 -5.22 3.88
N GLN A 12 13.30 -6.53 4.23
CA GLN A 12 14.33 -7.43 3.72
C GLN A 12 14.27 -7.58 2.18
N ILE A 13 13.08 -7.67 1.61
CA ILE A 13 12.92 -7.75 0.16
C ILE A 13 13.36 -6.43 -0.49
N GLY A 14 13.03 -5.29 0.12
CA GLY A 14 13.49 -3.99 -0.35
C GLY A 14 15.02 -3.87 -0.43
N ARG A 15 15.72 -4.46 0.54
CA ARG A 15 17.18 -4.51 0.55
C ARG A 15 17.77 -5.42 -0.54
N LEU A 16 17.05 -6.47 -0.92
CA LEU A 16 17.49 -7.42 -1.95
C LEU A 16 17.26 -6.89 -3.38
N VAL A 17 16.32 -5.99 -3.57
CA VAL A 17 15.96 -5.45 -4.89
C VAL A 17 16.87 -4.31 -5.33
N ASP A 18 17.85 -3.94 -4.52
CA ASP A 18 18.90 -2.95 -4.80
C ASP A 18 18.43 -1.70 -5.55
N PHE A 19 17.68 -0.85 -4.85
CA PHE A 19 17.38 0.51 -5.33
C PHE A 19 18.52 1.51 -5.01
N GLY A 20 19.76 1.03 -4.82
CA GLY A 20 20.88 1.82 -4.38
C GLY A 20 20.69 2.32 -2.94
N ASP A 21 21.11 3.54 -2.63
CA ASP A 21 20.95 4.15 -1.29
C ASP A 21 19.49 4.33 -0.83
N GLN A 22 18.51 3.84 -1.62
CA GLN A 22 17.09 4.07 -1.43
C GLN A 22 16.29 2.80 -1.06
N SER A 23 16.94 1.81 -0.45
CA SER A 23 16.28 0.57 0.02
C SER A 23 15.06 0.84 0.94
N SER A 24 15.02 2.00 1.61
CA SER A 24 13.88 2.46 2.41
C SER A 24 12.60 2.77 1.60
N LEU A 25 12.71 2.92 0.27
CA LEU A 25 11.54 3.14 -0.60
C LEU A 25 10.55 1.98 -0.58
N PHE A 26 11.02 0.76 -0.32
CA PHE A 26 10.12 -0.38 -0.19
C PHE A 26 9.20 -0.26 1.03
N LEU A 27 9.65 0.47 2.04
CA LEU A 27 8.89 0.68 3.28
C LEU A 27 8.11 1.99 3.22
N ILE A 28 7.13 2.08 2.35
CA ILE A 28 6.26 3.26 2.28
C ILE A 28 5.41 3.39 3.55
N GLY A 29 5.26 4.62 4.07
CA GLY A 29 4.55 4.88 5.32
C GLY A 29 3.11 4.36 5.36
N SER A 30 2.44 4.26 4.21
CA SER A 30 1.10 3.68 4.09
C SER A 30 1.05 2.20 4.49
N PHE A 31 2.15 1.43 4.36
CA PHE A 31 2.19 0.03 4.79
C PHE A 31 2.11 -0.12 6.31
N GLY A 32 2.60 0.85 7.07
CA GLY A 32 2.39 0.86 8.53
C GLY A 32 0.91 0.87 8.90
N ALA A 33 0.12 1.74 8.25
CA ALA A 33 -1.32 1.79 8.45
C ALA A 33 -2.03 0.51 7.96
N SER A 34 -1.61 -0.04 6.81
CA SER A 34 -2.13 -1.32 6.29
C SER A 34 -1.81 -2.49 7.21
N ALA A 35 -0.66 -2.49 7.88
CA ALA A 35 -0.29 -3.52 8.86
C ALA A 35 -1.25 -3.52 10.05
N VAL A 36 -1.68 -2.36 10.53
CA VAL A 36 -2.69 -2.26 11.60
C VAL A 36 -3.99 -2.93 11.15
N LEU A 37 -4.44 -2.69 9.94
CA LEU A 37 -5.66 -3.32 9.40
C LEU A 37 -5.47 -4.83 9.20
N ALA A 38 -4.45 -5.25 8.46
CA ALA A 38 -4.24 -6.65 8.08
C ALA A 38 -3.98 -7.57 9.29
N TYR A 39 -3.27 -7.07 10.30
CA TYR A 39 -2.86 -7.86 11.47
C TYR A 39 -3.65 -7.53 12.73
N GLY A 40 -4.19 -6.32 12.85
CA GLY A 40 -4.98 -5.89 14.01
C GLY A 40 -6.49 -6.11 13.84
N ALA A 41 -7.00 -5.93 12.63
CA ALA A 41 -8.42 -6.05 12.29
C ALA A 41 -8.66 -6.88 11.00
N PRO A 42 -8.22 -8.17 10.96
CA PRO A 42 -8.25 -8.98 9.74
C PRO A 42 -9.66 -9.23 9.19
N GLN A 43 -10.69 -9.10 10.03
CA GLN A 43 -12.09 -9.27 9.64
C GLN A 43 -12.71 -8.01 9.02
N ALA A 44 -12.04 -6.86 9.11
CA ALA A 44 -12.58 -5.63 8.53
C ALA A 44 -12.66 -5.73 6.99
N PRO A 45 -13.74 -5.21 6.38
CA PRO A 45 -13.86 -5.21 4.91
C PRO A 45 -12.66 -4.58 4.21
N PHE A 46 -12.12 -3.50 4.79
CA PHE A 46 -10.97 -2.78 4.24
C PHE A 46 -9.62 -3.50 4.38
N SER A 47 -9.58 -4.60 5.14
CA SER A 47 -8.39 -5.43 5.36
C SER A 47 -8.28 -6.59 4.37
N GLN A 48 -9.25 -6.79 3.48
CA GLN A 48 -9.27 -7.94 2.59
C GLN A 48 -8.21 -7.81 1.47
N PRO A 49 -7.71 -8.93 0.91
CA PRO A 49 -6.66 -8.92 -0.12
C PRO A 49 -6.97 -8.01 -1.30
N ARG A 50 -8.22 -8.06 -1.80
CA ARG A 50 -8.68 -7.21 -2.89
C ARG A 50 -8.56 -5.72 -2.55
N ASN A 51 -8.91 -5.36 -1.32
CA ASN A 51 -8.86 -3.98 -0.86
C ASN A 51 -7.43 -3.50 -0.66
N ILE A 52 -6.59 -4.32 0.00
CA ILE A 52 -5.18 -3.97 0.23
C ILE A 52 -4.46 -3.80 -1.11
N ILE A 53 -4.42 -4.83 -1.94
CA ILE A 53 -3.67 -4.80 -3.20
C ILE A 53 -4.29 -3.80 -4.17
N GLY A 54 -5.60 -3.91 -4.43
CA GLY A 54 -6.30 -3.04 -5.38
C GLY A 54 -6.28 -1.56 -4.95
N GLY A 55 -6.55 -1.30 -3.66
CA GLY A 55 -6.54 0.06 -3.12
C GLY A 55 -5.17 0.72 -3.25
N HIS A 56 -4.10 0.04 -2.87
CA HIS A 56 -2.74 0.56 -3.01
C HIS A 56 -2.35 0.79 -4.47
N CYS A 57 -2.59 -0.19 -5.36
CA CYS A 57 -2.22 -0.08 -6.78
C CYS A 57 -2.96 1.05 -7.50
N ILE A 58 -4.29 1.16 -7.31
CA ILE A 58 -5.09 2.24 -7.90
C ILE A 58 -4.62 3.61 -7.38
N SER A 59 -4.37 3.71 -6.09
CA SER A 59 -3.92 4.95 -5.45
C SER A 59 -2.53 5.36 -5.94
N ALA A 60 -1.60 4.42 -6.05
CA ALA A 60 -0.27 4.67 -6.60
C ALA A 60 -0.33 5.15 -8.06
N PHE A 61 -1.12 4.48 -8.90
CA PHE A 61 -1.30 4.85 -10.29
C PHE A 61 -1.83 6.27 -10.44
N LEU A 62 -2.87 6.63 -9.70
CA LEU A 62 -3.47 7.96 -9.75
C LEU A 62 -2.55 9.03 -9.17
N GLY A 63 -1.86 8.72 -8.06
CA GLY A 63 -0.89 9.64 -7.47
C GLY A 63 0.26 9.96 -8.42
N VAL A 64 0.84 8.95 -9.09
CA VAL A 64 1.88 9.13 -10.12
C VAL A 64 1.34 9.94 -11.30
N SER A 65 0.12 9.64 -11.77
CA SER A 65 -0.50 10.39 -12.87
C SER A 65 -0.66 11.86 -12.54
N VAL A 66 -1.14 12.17 -11.33
CA VAL A 66 -1.30 13.56 -10.87
C VAL A 66 0.06 14.24 -10.73
N PHE A 67 1.07 13.55 -10.19
CA PHE A 67 2.43 14.10 -10.13
C PHE A 67 2.99 14.44 -11.51
N ILE A 68 2.85 13.55 -12.49
CA ILE A 68 3.33 13.78 -13.87
C ILE A 68 2.63 14.99 -14.50
N LEU A 69 1.35 15.19 -14.22
CA LEU A 69 0.56 16.28 -14.81
C LEU A 69 0.78 17.64 -14.14
N LEU A 70 0.94 17.67 -12.82
CA LEU A 70 0.92 18.91 -12.03
C LEU A 70 2.22 19.21 -11.29
N GLY A 71 3.07 18.21 -11.07
CA GLY A 71 4.24 18.32 -10.19
C GLY A 71 3.89 18.36 -8.70
N ASP A 72 4.92 18.30 -7.86
CA ASP A 72 4.81 18.29 -6.39
C ASP A 72 4.61 19.69 -5.77
N GLN A 73 4.98 20.75 -6.50
CA GLN A 73 4.84 22.14 -6.05
C GLN A 73 3.45 22.72 -6.27
N ASN A 74 2.57 22.01 -6.98
CA ASN A 74 1.21 22.48 -7.24
C ASN A 74 0.31 22.18 -6.03
N ILE A 75 -0.28 23.24 -5.46
CA ILE A 75 -1.10 23.17 -4.23
C ILE A 75 -2.31 22.23 -4.35
N ILE A 76 -2.80 21.99 -5.57
CA ILE A 76 -3.94 21.09 -5.81
C ILE A 76 -3.52 19.63 -6.09
N ALA A 77 -2.23 19.33 -6.30
CA ALA A 77 -1.79 18.00 -6.67
C ALA A 77 -2.13 16.95 -5.58
N CYS A 78 -1.78 17.22 -4.33
CA CYS A 78 -2.06 16.32 -3.22
C CYS A 78 -3.56 16.07 -3.00
N PRO A 79 -4.40 17.11 -2.85
CA PRO A 79 -5.83 16.90 -2.67
C PRO A 79 -6.49 16.22 -3.87
N LEU A 80 -6.05 16.51 -5.09
CA LEU A 80 -6.56 15.85 -6.30
C LEU A 80 -6.19 14.36 -6.32
N ALA A 81 -4.93 14.01 -6.05
CA ALA A 81 -4.47 12.62 -6.02
C ALA A 81 -5.28 11.78 -5.02
N VAL A 82 -5.45 12.29 -3.79
CA VAL A 82 -6.21 11.58 -2.75
C VAL A 82 -7.69 11.47 -3.12
N SER A 83 -8.30 12.54 -3.64
CA SER A 83 -9.72 12.53 -4.01
C SER A 83 -10.00 11.55 -5.15
N LEU A 84 -9.15 11.52 -6.18
CA LEU A 84 -9.26 10.57 -7.28
C LEU A 84 -9.05 9.12 -6.79
N ALA A 85 -8.10 8.91 -5.89
CA ALA A 85 -7.86 7.59 -5.30
C ALA A 85 -9.10 7.09 -4.53
N ILE A 86 -9.70 7.94 -3.69
CA ILE A 86 -10.92 7.60 -2.95
C ILE A 86 -12.07 7.26 -3.91
N ALA A 87 -12.34 8.13 -4.88
CA ALA A 87 -13.42 7.92 -5.84
C ALA A 87 -13.23 6.62 -6.63
N SER A 88 -12.00 6.36 -7.11
CA SER A 88 -11.70 5.15 -7.88
C SER A 88 -11.78 3.88 -7.03
N MET A 89 -11.32 3.91 -5.79
CA MET A 89 -11.47 2.79 -4.86
C MET A 89 -12.94 2.49 -4.56
N GLN A 90 -13.80 3.52 -4.47
CA GLN A 90 -15.24 3.32 -4.29
C GLN A 90 -15.89 2.65 -5.52
N VAL A 91 -15.58 3.14 -6.72
CA VAL A 91 -16.12 2.58 -7.96
C VAL A 91 -15.68 1.13 -8.18
N THR A 92 -14.43 0.81 -7.85
CA THR A 92 -13.86 -0.54 -8.03
C THR A 92 -14.15 -1.50 -6.86
N GLY A 93 -14.75 -1.00 -5.78
CA GLY A 93 -14.99 -1.79 -4.56
C GLY A 93 -13.70 -2.24 -3.86
N THR A 94 -12.64 -1.44 -3.96
CA THR A 94 -11.31 -1.72 -3.38
C THR A 94 -10.93 -0.73 -2.27
N VAL A 95 -11.92 -0.17 -1.58
CA VAL A 95 -11.67 0.83 -0.53
C VAL A 95 -10.69 0.28 0.51
N HIS A 96 -9.54 0.94 0.61
CA HIS A 96 -8.47 0.68 1.56
C HIS A 96 -7.92 2.02 2.05
N PRO A 97 -8.24 2.46 3.27
CA PRO A 97 -7.88 3.80 3.74
C PRO A 97 -6.40 4.18 3.59
N PRO A 98 -5.43 3.26 3.86
CA PRO A 98 -4.01 3.54 3.64
C PRO A 98 -3.64 3.83 2.17
N GLY A 99 -4.48 3.45 1.20
CA GLY A 99 -4.31 3.81 -0.21
C GLY A 99 -4.26 5.33 -0.42
N GLY A 100 -5.04 6.11 0.33
CA GLY A 100 -4.96 7.57 0.28
C GLY A 100 -3.55 8.09 0.57
N ALA A 101 -2.89 7.53 1.57
CA ALA A 101 -1.49 7.87 1.87
C ALA A 101 -0.53 7.42 0.75
N THR A 102 -0.81 6.31 0.07
CA THR A 102 -0.02 5.86 -1.09
C THR A 102 -0.10 6.85 -2.25
N ALA A 103 -1.29 7.37 -2.55
CA ALA A 103 -1.47 8.41 -3.56
C ALA A 103 -0.73 9.71 -3.18
N LEU A 104 -0.79 10.09 -1.90
CA LEU A 104 -0.08 11.26 -1.38
C LEU A 104 1.43 11.11 -1.51
N ILE A 105 1.99 9.95 -1.13
CA ILE A 105 3.42 9.66 -1.23
C ILE A 105 3.89 9.71 -2.68
N ALA A 106 3.09 9.26 -3.65
CA ALA A 106 3.43 9.37 -5.06
C ALA A 106 3.65 10.83 -5.51
N VAL A 107 2.97 11.79 -4.88
CA VAL A 107 3.11 13.23 -5.18
C VAL A 107 4.27 13.87 -4.41
N ILE A 108 4.39 13.60 -3.10
CA ILE A 108 5.34 14.31 -2.21
C ILE A 108 6.56 13.48 -1.82
N GLY A 109 6.72 12.28 -2.32
CA GLY A 109 7.76 11.33 -1.89
C GLY A 109 9.17 11.68 -2.35
N GLY A 110 9.34 12.79 -3.06
CA GLY A 110 10.64 13.29 -3.50
C GLY A 110 11.25 12.52 -4.67
N SER A 111 12.49 12.87 -5.02
CA SER A 111 13.17 12.39 -6.22
C SER A 111 13.21 10.86 -6.34
N ALA A 112 13.35 10.19 -5.22
CA ALA A 112 13.40 8.74 -5.16
C ALA A 112 12.12 8.05 -5.67
N VAL A 113 10.96 8.55 -5.26
CA VAL A 113 9.65 8.06 -5.74
C VAL A 113 9.39 8.55 -7.17
N HIS A 114 9.71 9.81 -7.45
CA HIS A 114 9.45 10.43 -8.74
C HIS A 114 10.21 9.78 -9.89
N GLN A 115 11.47 9.36 -9.67
CA GLN A 115 12.27 8.65 -10.66
C GLN A 115 11.70 7.29 -11.06
N LEU A 116 10.94 6.63 -10.17
CA LEU A 116 10.27 5.38 -10.50
C LEU A 116 9.12 5.57 -11.51
N GLY A 117 8.48 6.74 -11.52
CA GLY A 117 7.30 6.92 -12.34
C GLY A 117 6.28 5.80 -12.08
N TYR A 118 5.73 5.20 -13.12
CA TYR A 118 4.76 4.10 -12.96
C TYR A 118 5.34 2.79 -12.43
N TRP A 119 6.67 2.62 -12.40
CA TRP A 119 7.29 1.50 -11.71
C TRP A 119 6.97 1.51 -10.21
N TYR A 120 6.73 2.68 -9.62
CA TYR A 120 6.26 2.80 -8.24
C TYR A 120 5.01 1.93 -7.96
N VAL A 121 4.09 1.81 -8.93
CA VAL A 121 2.88 0.99 -8.81
C VAL A 121 3.22 -0.49 -8.67
N LEU A 122 4.17 -0.98 -9.46
CA LEU A 122 4.58 -2.39 -9.44
C LEU A 122 5.50 -2.66 -8.25
N CYS A 123 6.52 -1.85 -8.11
CA CYS A 123 7.54 -1.95 -7.09
C CYS A 123 7.88 -0.54 -6.56
N PRO A 124 7.61 -0.22 -5.30
CA PRO A 124 7.34 -1.13 -4.17
C PRO A 124 5.87 -1.51 -3.92
N VAL A 125 4.89 -0.82 -4.54
CA VAL A 125 3.50 -0.84 -4.05
C VAL A 125 2.82 -2.21 -4.22
N ALA A 126 2.75 -2.77 -5.42
CA ALA A 126 2.07 -4.05 -5.65
C ALA A 126 2.79 -5.20 -4.94
N ILE A 127 4.12 -5.26 -5.04
CA ILE A 127 4.92 -6.31 -4.40
C ILE A 127 4.79 -6.22 -2.87
N GLY A 128 4.95 -5.03 -2.29
CA GLY A 128 4.86 -4.84 -0.84
C GLY A 128 3.47 -5.17 -0.29
N SER A 129 2.40 -4.75 -0.98
CA SER A 129 1.04 -5.09 -0.60
C SER A 129 0.74 -6.59 -0.73
N ALA A 130 1.28 -7.27 -1.75
CA ALA A 130 1.14 -8.72 -1.91
C ALA A 130 1.87 -9.49 -0.78
N ILE A 131 3.09 -9.08 -0.41
CA ILE A 131 3.83 -9.64 0.72
C ILE A 131 3.03 -9.47 2.02
N MET A 132 2.47 -8.28 2.24
CA MET A 132 1.66 -8.00 3.42
C MET A 132 0.45 -8.92 3.52
N VAL A 133 -0.27 -9.12 2.41
CA VAL A 133 -1.41 -10.04 2.32
C VAL A 133 -0.98 -11.50 2.58
N LEU A 134 0.14 -11.92 2.01
CA LEU A 134 0.67 -13.28 2.23
C LEU A 134 1.00 -13.52 3.70
N VAL A 135 1.70 -12.58 4.34
CA VAL A 135 2.03 -12.69 5.77
C VAL A 135 0.76 -12.63 6.62
N ALA A 136 -0.22 -11.79 6.25
CA ALA A 136 -1.51 -11.73 6.93
C ALA A 136 -2.26 -13.06 6.85
N TRP A 137 -2.25 -13.68 5.68
CA TRP A 137 -2.84 -15.01 5.49
C TRP A 137 -2.18 -16.06 6.38
N LEU A 138 -0.86 -16.10 6.41
CA LEU A 138 -0.12 -17.04 7.25
C LEU A 138 -0.41 -16.81 8.74
N VAL A 139 -0.16 -15.60 9.24
CA VAL A 139 -0.20 -15.31 10.67
C VAL A 139 -1.61 -15.40 11.23
N ASN A 140 -2.62 -14.90 10.51
CA ASN A 140 -3.99 -14.93 11.01
C ASN A 140 -4.55 -16.36 11.04
N ASN A 141 -4.29 -17.17 10.01
CA ASN A 141 -4.81 -18.54 9.96
C ASN A 141 -4.05 -19.51 10.89
N LEU A 142 -2.75 -19.28 11.11
CA LEU A 142 -1.96 -20.07 12.07
C LEU A 142 -2.31 -19.77 13.53
N SER A 143 -3.03 -18.69 13.81
CA SER A 143 -3.42 -18.33 15.19
C SER A 143 -4.40 -19.33 15.82
N GLY A 144 -5.11 -20.13 15.02
CA GLY A 144 -6.17 -21.04 15.50
C GLY A 144 -7.45 -20.34 15.97
N ASP A 145 -7.48 -19.00 16.04
CA ASP A 145 -8.65 -18.23 16.45
C ASP A 145 -9.61 -18.03 15.24
N PRO A 146 -10.86 -18.56 15.32
CA PRO A 146 -11.85 -18.38 14.26
C PRO A 146 -12.13 -16.92 13.90
N LYS A 147 -11.99 -15.99 14.85
CA LYS A 147 -12.16 -14.55 14.65
C LYS A 147 -11.04 -13.92 13.83
N ARG A 148 -9.97 -14.66 13.57
CA ARG A 148 -8.84 -14.20 12.78
C ARG A 148 -8.73 -14.84 11.40
N LYS A 149 -9.69 -15.68 11.03
CA LYS A 149 -9.69 -16.34 9.72
C LYS A 149 -9.57 -15.29 8.59
N TYR A 150 -8.57 -15.47 7.73
CA TYR A 150 -8.25 -14.50 6.67
C TYR A 150 -7.93 -15.20 5.34
N PRO A 151 -8.42 -14.74 4.18
CA PRO A 151 -9.39 -13.65 4.05
C PRO A 151 -10.73 -14.02 4.68
N ASN A 152 -11.53 -12.98 5.02
CA ASN A 152 -12.87 -13.20 5.51
C ASN A 152 -13.76 -13.70 4.38
N PRO A 153 -14.38 -14.87 4.47
CA PRO A 153 -15.40 -15.30 3.51
C PRO A 153 -16.66 -14.47 3.74
N SER A 154 -16.77 -13.33 3.05
CA SER A 154 -18.00 -12.51 3.02
C SER A 154 -18.93 -13.00 1.94
#